data_cea2495b05f35c8bae0705bf33c87eeb
#
_entry.id   cea2495b05f35c8bae0705bf33c87eeb
#
_cell.length_a   1.000
_cell.length_b   1.000
_cell.length_c   1.000
_cell.angle_alpha   90.00
_cell.angle_beta   90.00
_cell.angle_gamma   90.00
#
_symmetry.space_group_name_H-M   'P 1'
#
loop_
_entity.id
_entity.type
_entity.pdbx_description
1 polymer ?
#
loop_
_entity_poly.entity_id
_entity_poly.type
_entity_poly.pdbx_seq_one_letter_code
_entity_poly.pdbx_strand_id
1 'polypeptide(L)'
;MSRATLYRMFPGGRDALLEAYKVHELDEFFERLGAGIRTIDSFEELLIAVVVGATRDLRSDHHLAVMLAAEPGSTIESLTVESLPRIIAMATSFVAPLAERFVDRDTARAATDLLTRLTLSYFLAPSPVVDLGDEDSARAFLLPFFSAFVNPPTHV
;
A
#
# COMPACT_ATOMS: atom_id res chain seq x y z
N MET A 1 -32.94 4.30 -7.69
CA MET A 1 -32.20 4.11 -8.95
C MET A 1 -32.65 2.79 -9.58
N SER A 2 -33.05 2.78 -10.87
CA SER A 2 -33.54 1.54 -11.51
C SER A 2 -32.36 0.71 -12.02
N ARG A 3 -32.51 -0.65 -12.10
CA ARG A 3 -31.51 -1.57 -12.69
C ARG A 3 -31.07 -1.11 -14.08
N ALA A 4 -31.99 -0.61 -14.90
CA ALA A 4 -31.70 -0.12 -16.25
C ALA A 4 -30.78 1.10 -16.27
N THR A 5 -30.85 1.98 -15.29
CA THR A 5 -29.97 3.16 -15.15
C THR A 5 -28.55 2.73 -14.78
N LEU A 6 -28.40 1.73 -13.92
CA LEU A 6 -27.12 1.16 -13.49
C LEU A 6 -26.38 0.49 -14.67
N TYR A 7 -27.08 -0.34 -15.45
CA TYR A 7 -26.50 -1.01 -16.63
C TYR A 7 -26.12 -0.03 -17.75
N ARG A 8 -26.78 1.13 -17.84
CA ARG A 8 -26.44 2.18 -18.82
C ARG A 8 -25.19 2.97 -18.41
N MET A 9 -24.95 3.14 -17.12
CA MET A 9 -23.77 3.82 -16.59
C MET A 9 -22.54 2.90 -16.53
N PHE A 10 -22.75 1.59 -16.40
CA PHE A 10 -21.68 0.59 -16.34
C PHE A 10 -21.93 -0.51 -17.39
N PRO A 11 -21.42 -0.35 -18.63
CA PRO A 11 -21.66 -1.29 -19.73
C PRO A 11 -21.16 -2.73 -19.44
N GLY A 12 -20.22 -2.90 -18.51
CA GLY A 12 -19.72 -4.19 -18.02
C GLY A 12 -20.55 -4.82 -16.87
N GLY A 13 -21.68 -4.23 -16.49
CA GLY A 13 -22.56 -4.74 -15.46
C GLY A 13 -21.97 -4.69 -14.06
N ARG A 14 -22.28 -5.71 -13.25
CA ARG A 14 -21.86 -5.79 -11.82
C ARG A 14 -20.34 -5.81 -11.66
N ASP A 15 -19.64 -6.52 -12.53
CA ASP A 15 -18.19 -6.70 -12.42
C ASP A 15 -17.45 -5.38 -12.71
N ALA A 16 -17.88 -4.62 -13.73
CA ALA A 16 -17.35 -3.29 -14.00
C ALA A 16 -17.60 -2.29 -12.85
N LEU A 17 -18.76 -2.39 -12.21
CA LEU A 17 -19.08 -1.57 -11.04
C LEU A 17 -18.20 -1.92 -9.84
N LEU A 18 -17.97 -3.22 -9.58
CA LEU A 18 -17.11 -3.68 -8.51
C LEU A 18 -15.63 -3.28 -8.73
N GLU A 19 -15.17 -3.37 -9.98
CA GLU A 19 -13.82 -2.90 -10.33
C GLU A 19 -13.67 -1.39 -10.18
N ALA A 20 -14.64 -0.60 -10.62
CA ALA A 20 -14.65 0.84 -10.44
C ALA A 20 -14.67 1.23 -8.95
N TYR A 21 -15.41 0.49 -8.14
CA TYR A 21 -15.45 0.67 -6.68
C TYR A 21 -14.08 0.38 -6.04
N LYS A 22 -13.44 -0.74 -6.39
CA LYS A 22 -12.10 -1.09 -5.88
C LYS A 22 -11.05 -0.02 -6.24
N VAL A 23 -11.09 0.51 -7.47
CA VAL A 23 -10.19 1.58 -7.89
C VAL A 23 -10.43 2.84 -7.06
N HIS A 24 -11.68 3.22 -6.85
CA HIS A 24 -12.04 4.39 -6.05
C HIS A 24 -11.59 4.28 -4.60
N GLU A 25 -11.79 3.13 -3.95
CA GLU A 25 -11.33 2.88 -2.58
C GLU A 25 -9.79 2.98 -2.46
N LEU A 26 -9.06 2.47 -3.46
CA LEU A 26 -7.61 2.59 -3.52
C LEU A 26 -7.16 4.05 -3.71
N ASP A 27 -7.82 4.82 -4.58
CA ASP A 27 -7.51 6.24 -4.78
C ASP A 27 -7.73 7.03 -3.48
N GLU A 28 -8.87 6.84 -2.80
CA GLU A 28 -9.13 7.49 -1.52
C GLU A 28 -8.12 7.09 -0.43
N PHE A 29 -7.73 5.82 -0.40
CA PHE A 29 -6.68 5.33 0.50
C PHE A 29 -5.36 6.09 0.29
N PHE A 30 -4.88 6.17 -0.96
CA PHE A 30 -3.62 6.85 -1.26
C PHE A 30 -3.71 8.37 -1.08
N GLU A 31 -4.87 8.99 -1.30
CA GLU A 31 -5.06 10.41 -0.99
C GLU A 31 -4.99 10.69 0.51
N ARG A 32 -5.62 9.87 1.34
CA ARG A 32 -5.52 9.97 2.81
C ARG A 32 -4.08 9.79 3.28
N LEU A 33 -3.41 8.77 2.79
CA LEU A 33 -2.00 8.50 3.09
C LEU A 33 -1.12 9.69 2.68
N GLY A 34 -1.30 10.20 1.46
CA GLY A 34 -0.54 11.32 0.91
C GLY A 34 -0.69 12.61 1.70
N ALA A 35 -1.86 12.87 2.29
CA ALA A 35 -2.09 14.08 3.08
C ALA A 35 -1.18 14.14 4.33
N GLY A 36 -0.89 12.99 4.94
CA GLY A 36 -0.06 12.90 6.15
C GLY A 36 1.45 12.95 5.90
N ILE A 37 1.91 12.70 4.67
CA ILE A 37 3.33 12.50 4.38
C ILE A 37 4.00 13.62 3.54
N ARG A 38 3.22 14.58 3.02
CA ARG A 38 3.74 15.64 2.11
C ARG A 38 4.75 16.58 2.74
N THR A 39 4.71 16.77 4.06
CA THR A 39 5.55 17.69 4.81
C THR A 39 6.77 17.04 5.44
N ILE A 40 6.99 15.75 5.19
CA ILE A 40 8.13 15.02 5.75
C ILE A 40 9.40 15.38 4.98
N ASP A 41 10.48 15.67 5.70
CA ASP A 41 11.75 16.18 5.15
C ASP A 41 12.90 15.16 5.18
N SER A 42 12.63 13.89 5.46
CA SER A 42 13.60 12.79 5.47
C SER A 42 13.06 11.58 4.73
N PHE A 43 13.93 10.89 3.99
CA PHE A 43 13.57 9.68 3.25
C PHE A 43 13.10 8.57 4.18
N GLU A 44 13.86 8.34 5.25
CA GLU A 44 13.55 7.31 6.25
C GLU A 44 12.20 7.58 6.92
N GLU A 45 11.97 8.81 7.37
CA GLU A 45 10.71 9.21 7.99
C GLU A 45 9.54 9.09 7.03
N LEU A 46 9.73 9.45 5.76
CA LEU A 46 8.72 9.28 4.73
C LEU A 46 8.31 7.80 4.60
N LEU A 47 9.28 6.91 4.47
CA LEU A 47 9.02 5.49 4.29
C LEU A 47 8.38 4.85 5.52
N ILE A 48 8.81 5.23 6.74
CA ILE A 48 8.19 4.78 7.99
C ILE A 48 6.74 5.24 8.05
N ALA A 49 6.48 6.52 7.80
CA ALA A 49 5.12 7.07 7.85
C ALA A 49 4.19 6.41 6.82
N VAL A 50 4.69 6.11 5.62
CA VAL A 50 3.95 5.37 4.58
C VAL A 50 3.56 3.98 5.08
N VAL A 51 4.50 3.21 5.61
CA VAL A 51 4.25 1.84 6.07
C VAL A 51 3.29 1.81 7.26
N VAL A 52 3.52 2.68 8.25
CA VAL A 52 2.67 2.78 9.45
C VAL A 52 1.26 3.22 9.07
N GLY A 53 1.13 4.26 8.26
CA GLY A 53 -0.15 4.77 7.78
C GLY A 53 -0.91 3.70 6.99
N ALA A 54 -0.27 3.07 6.02
CA ALA A 54 -0.88 2.02 5.22
C ALA A 54 -1.31 0.81 6.06
N THR A 55 -0.49 0.38 7.01
CA THR A 55 -0.83 -0.75 7.90
C THR A 55 -2.03 -0.42 8.78
N ARG A 56 -2.08 0.79 9.33
CA ARG A 56 -3.21 1.24 10.16
C ARG A 56 -4.51 1.33 9.36
N ASP A 57 -4.45 1.89 8.15
CA ASP A 57 -5.61 2.01 7.26
C ASP A 57 -6.14 0.62 6.88
N LEU A 58 -5.28 -0.31 6.45
CA LEU A 58 -5.67 -1.69 6.13
C LEU A 58 -6.33 -2.39 7.32
N ARG A 59 -5.82 -2.19 8.55
CA ARG A 59 -6.40 -2.77 9.78
C ARG A 59 -7.74 -2.15 10.16
N SER A 60 -7.98 -0.91 9.80
CA SER A 60 -9.23 -0.20 10.08
C SER A 60 -10.30 -0.44 9.03
N ASP A 61 -9.96 -1.04 7.90
CA ASP A 61 -10.89 -1.33 6.81
C ASP A 61 -11.85 -2.46 7.21
N HIS A 62 -13.08 -2.06 7.54
CA HIS A 62 -14.13 -2.98 7.96
C HIS A 62 -14.56 -3.94 6.85
N HIS A 63 -14.58 -3.49 5.59
CA HIS A 63 -14.97 -4.33 4.46
C HIS A 63 -13.95 -5.44 4.23
N LEU A 64 -12.66 -5.08 4.23
CA LEU A 64 -11.56 -6.03 4.12
C LEU A 64 -11.56 -7.04 5.28
N ALA A 65 -11.81 -6.58 6.51
CA ALA A 65 -11.92 -7.45 7.68
C ALA A 65 -13.06 -8.47 7.53
N VAL A 66 -14.23 -8.05 7.03
CA VAL A 66 -15.36 -8.95 6.78
C VAL A 66 -15.04 -9.96 5.69
N MET A 67 -14.41 -9.55 4.59
CA MET A 67 -14.00 -10.47 3.52
C MET A 67 -12.99 -11.52 4.00
N LEU A 68 -11.98 -11.09 4.75
CA LEU A 68 -10.97 -11.99 5.33
C LEU A 68 -11.59 -12.98 6.33
N ALA A 69 -12.62 -12.59 7.07
CA ALA A 69 -13.31 -13.46 8.00
C ALA A 69 -14.24 -14.47 7.29
N ALA A 70 -14.93 -14.04 6.23
CA ALA A 70 -15.90 -14.86 5.50
C ALA A 70 -15.23 -15.82 4.51
N GLU A 71 -14.27 -15.33 3.74
CA GLU A 71 -13.60 -16.07 2.65
C GLU A 71 -12.09 -15.79 2.64
N PRO A 72 -11.33 -16.25 3.65
CA PRO A 72 -9.91 -15.89 3.79
C PRO A 72 -9.07 -16.31 2.58
N GLY A 73 -9.29 -17.52 2.03
CA GLY A 73 -8.51 -18.04 0.91
C GLY A 73 -8.65 -17.20 -0.36
N SER A 74 -9.87 -16.92 -0.80
CA SER A 74 -10.13 -16.10 -2.00
C SER A 74 -9.72 -14.64 -1.82
N THR A 75 -9.88 -14.10 -0.62
CA THR A 75 -9.47 -12.73 -0.30
C THR A 75 -7.95 -12.59 -0.34
N ILE A 76 -7.21 -13.55 0.24
CA ILE A 76 -5.74 -13.55 0.19
C ILE A 76 -5.26 -13.71 -1.26
N GLU A 77 -5.84 -14.64 -2.04
CA GLU A 77 -5.50 -14.83 -3.44
C GLU A 77 -5.73 -13.55 -4.26
N SER A 78 -6.88 -12.91 -4.09
CA SER A 78 -7.20 -11.65 -4.75
C SER A 78 -6.20 -10.54 -4.41
N LEU A 79 -5.81 -10.39 -3.15
CA LEU A 79 -4.86 -9.35 -2.72
C LEU A 79 -3.42 -9.65 -3.18
N THR A 80 -3.00 -10.92 -3.18
CA THR A 80 -1.59 -11.27 -3.42
C THR A 80 -1.29 -11.64 -4.87
N VAL A 81 -2.24 -12.18 -5.62
CA VAL A 81 -2.03 -12.64 -7.00
C VAL A 81 -2.67 -11.67 -7.99
N GLU A 82 -3.95 -11.39 -7.83
CA GLU A 82 -4.71 -10.61 -8.83
C GLU A 82 -4.48 -9.10 -8.70
N SER A 83 -4.54 -8.56 -7.48
CA SER A 83 -4.54 -7.12 -7.23
C SER A 83 -3.16 -6.54 -6.91
N LEU A 84 -2.19 -7.35 -6.49
CA LEU A 84 -0.88 -6.87 -6.07
C LEU A 84 -0.16 -6.02 -7.13
N PRO A 85 -0.12 -6.38 -8.43
CA PRO A 85 0.51 -5.52 -9.44
C PRO A 85 -0.14 -4.15 -9.54
N ARG A 86 -1.48 -4.07 -9.40
CA ARG A 86 -2.23 -2.82 -9.41
C ARG A 86 -1.94 -1.98 -8.15
N ILE A 87 -1.94 -2.61 -6.98
CA ILE A 87 -1.62 -1.95 -5.71
C ILE A 87 -0.21 -1.36 -5.76
N ILE A 88 0.78 -2.10 -6.25
CA ILE A 88 2.15 -1.61 -6.43
C ILE A 88 2.21 -0.45 -7.42
N ALA A 89 1.53 -0.55 -8.55
CA ALA A 89 1.50 0.53 -9.55
C ALA A 89 0.90 1.82 -8.97
N MET A 90 -0.18 1.71 -8.19
CA MET A 90 -0.80 2.85 -7.51
C MET A 90 0.10 3.39 -6.41
N ALA A 91 0.63 2.56 -5.52
CA ALA A 91 1.59 2.97 -4.50
C ALA A 91 2.78 3.70 -5.13
N THR A 92 3.32 3.18 -6.24
CA THR A 92 4.42 3.80 -6.97
C THR A 92 4.02 5.17 -7.54
N SER A 93 2.82 5.32 -8.07
CA SER A 93 2.37 6.61 -8.63
C SER A 93 2.18 7.69 -7.55
N PHE A 94 1.87 7.32 -6.32
CA PHE A 94 1.66 8.27 -5.21
C PHE A 94 2.91 8.50 -4.36
N VAL A 95 3.62 7.44 -3.99
CA VAL A 95 4.73 7.50 -3.02
C VAL A 95 6.06 7.82 -3.70
N ALA A 96 6.35 7.22 -4.86
CA ALA A 96 7.64 7.40 -5.51
C ALA A 96 7.95 8.88 -5.83
N PRO A 97 7.03 9.73 -6.32
CA PRO A 97 7.31 11.16 -6.53
C PRO A 97 7.68 11.91 -5.25
N LEU A 98 7.19 11.48 -4.09
CA LEU A 98 7.55 12.07 -2.81
C LEU A 98 8.95 11.60 -2.36
N ALA A 99 9.29 10.35 -2.62
CA ALA A 99 10.60 9.77 -2.33
C ALA A 99 11.70 10.29 -3.28
N GLU A 100 11.36 10.63 -4.54
CA GLU A 100 12.28 11.24 -5.53
C GLU A 100 12.86 12.59 -5.09
N ARG A 101 12.31 13.20 -4.05
CA ARG A 101 12.90 14.41 -3.43
C ARG A 101 14.22 14.10 -2.69
N PHE A 102 14.47 12.87 -2.33
CA PHE A 102 15.58 12.43 -1.48
C PHE A 102 16.54 11.46 -2.17
N VAL A 103 16.03 10.65 -3.11
CA VAL A 103 16.78 9.60 -3.81
C VAL A 103 16.45 9.63 -5.30
N ASP A 104 17.23 8.92 -6.11
CA ASP A 104 16.95 8.77 -7.52
C ASP A 104 15.65 7.98 -7.77
N ARG A 105 15.13 8.11 -8.99
CA ARG A 105 13.84 7.55 -9.39
C ARG A 105 13.76 6.03 -9.26
N ASP A 106 14.82 5.33 -9.59
CA ASP A 106 14.84 3.87 -9.58
C ASP A 106 14.87 3.36 -8.14
N THR A 107 15.65 4.00 -7.28
CA THR A 107 15.68 3.76 -5.83
C THR A 107 14.31 4.05 -5.19
N ALA A 108 13.65 5.17 -5.53
CA ALA A 108 12.33 5.50 -5.02
C ALA A 108 11.28 4.44 -5.39
N ARG A 109 11.30 3.96 -6.63
CA ARG A 109 10.40 2.91 -7.10
C ARG A 109 10.67 1.56 -6.44
N ALA A 110 11.94 1.16 -6.35
CA ALA A 110 12.34 -0.09 -5.72
C ALA A 110 11.96 -0.12 -4.22
N ALA A 111 12.18 0.97 -3.51
CA ALA A 111 11.76 1.12 -2.12
C ALA A 111 10.24 1.01 -1.98
N THR A 112 9.47 1.72 -2.83
CA THR A 112 8.02 1.68 -2.79
C THR A 112 7.47 0.28 -3.08
N ASP A 113 7.99 -0.42 -4.10
CA ASP A 113 7.60 -1.80 -4.42
C ASP A 113 7.85 -2.73 -3.23
N LEU A 114 9.06 -2.70 -2.67
CA LEU A 114 9.43 -3.53 -1.52
C LEU A 114 8.53 -3.26 -0.31
N LEU A 115 8.33 -2.00 0.05
CA LEU A 115 7.52 -1.64 1.21
C LEU A 115 6.04 -1.98 1.04
N THR A 116 5.50 -1.87 -0.18
CA THR A 116 4.14 -2.31 -0.48
C THR A 116 3.98 -3.81 -0.23
N ARG A 117 4.95 -4.62 -0.68
CA ARG A 117 4.94 -6.08 -0.45
C ARG A 117 5.09 -6.42 1.03
N LEU A 118 6.00 -5.75 1.74
CA LEU A 118 6.18 -5.95 3.18
C LEU A 118 4.91 -5.59 3.95
N THR A 119 4.30 -4.44 3.68
CA THR A 119 3.06 -4.00 4.33
C THR A 119 1.95 -5.04 4.16
N LEU A 120 1.71 -5.51 2.94
CA LEU A 120 0.70 -6.52 2.68
C LEU A 120 1.05 -7.86 3.34
N SER A 121 2.30 -8.30 3.28
CA SER A 121 2.75 -9.54 3.91
C SER A 121 2.52 -9.54 5.42
N TYR A 122 2.93 -8.47 6.11
CA TYR A 122 2.75 -8.33 7.56
C TYR A 122 1.29 -8.06 7.96
N PHE A 123 0.50 -7.48 7.08
CA PHE A 123 -0.93 -7.33 7.29
C PHE A 123 -1.66 -8.69 7.21
N LEU A 124 -1.38 -9.50 6.18
CA LEU A 124 -2.03 -10.78 5.97
C LEU A 124 -1.54 -11.88 6.93
N ALA A 125 -0.28 -11.81 7.34
CA ALA A 125 0.35 -12.74 8.29
C ALA A 125 1.08 -11.93 9.37
N PRO A 126 0.37 -11.46 10.42
CA PRO A 126 0.97 -10.65 11.48
C PRO A 126 2.12 -11.35 12.19
N SER A 127 3.21 -10.62 12.41
CA SER A 127 4.37 -11.11 13.15
C SER A 127 4.18 -10.90 14.66
N PRO A 128 4.63 -11.83 15.52
CA PRO A 128 4.60 -11.64 16.97
C PRO A 128 5.72 -10.71 17.49
N VAL A 129 6.69 -10.34 16.64
CA VAL A 129 7.86 -9.55 17.03
C VAL A 129 7.96 -8.21 16.31
N VAL A 130 7.26 -8.03 15.19
CA VAL A 130 7.28 -6.78 14.40
C VAL A 130 5.85 -6.33 14.17
N ASP A 131 5.51 -5.14 14.61
CA ASP A 131 4.25 -4.47 14.30
C ASP A 131 4.50 -3.26 13.40
N LEU A 132 4.16 -3.39 12.12
CA LEU A 132 4.29 -2.29 11.15
C LEU A 132 3.24 -1.18 11.34
N GLY A 133 2.23 -1.38 12.16
CA GLY A 133 1.27 -0.34 12.56
C GLY A 133 1.70 0.48 13.78
N ASP A 134 2.73 0.02 14.48
CA ASP A 134 3.40 0.75 15.56
C ASP A 134 4.65 1.44 15.04
N GLU A 135 4.78 2.75 15.30
CA GLU A 135 5.84 3.57 14.71
C GLU A 135 7.24 3.16 15.19
N ASP A 136 7.39 2.89 16.48
CA ASP A 136 8.69 2.52 17.06
C ASP A 136 9.12 1.14 16.58
N SER A 137 8.19 0.19 16.51
CA SER A 137 8.43 -1.15 15.98
C SER A 137 8.77 -1.13 14.48
N ALA A 138 8.02 -0.38 13.68
CA ALA A 138 8.27 -0.21 12.25
C ALA A 138 9.64 0.44 12.01
N ARG A 139 9.96 1.50 12.76
CA ARG A 139 11.24 2.20 12.71
C ARG A 139 12.41 1.27 13.02
N ALA A 140 12.36 0.57 14.13
CA ALA A 140 13.41 -0.35 14.55
C ALA A 140 13.66 -1.47 13.52
N PHE A 141 12.59 -1.95 12.88
CA PHE A 141 12.68 -3.00 11.88
C PHE A 141 13.17 -2.48 10.53
N LEU A 142 12.69 -1.33 10.05
CA LEU A 142 12.91 -0.86 8.68
C LEU A 142 14.21 -0.06 8.50
N LEU A 143 14.67 0.70 9.52
CA LEU A 143 15.87 1.54 9.40
C LEU A 143 17.11 0.81 8.88
N PRO A 144 17.44 -0.43 9.31
CA PRO A 144 18.59 -1.16 8.79
C PRO A 144 18.52 -1.41 7.28
N PHE A 145 17.32 -1.55 6.72
CA PHE A 145 17.14 -1.75 5.27
C PHE A 145 17.28 -0.44 4.50
N PHE A 146 16.82 0.69 5.06
CA PHE A 146 16.87 1.99 4.38
C PHE A 146 18.30 2.48 4.16
N SER A 147 19.20 2.21 5.08
CA SER A 147 20.62 2.55 4.91
C SER A 147 21.25 1.88 3.69
N ALA A 148 20.77 0.69 3.31
CA ALA A 148 21.23 -0.01 2.11
C ALA A 148 20.68 0.63 0.80
N PHE A 149 19.53 1.29 0.83
CA PHE A 149 19.00 2.04 -0.33
C PHE A 149 19.73 3.36 -0.56
N VAL A 150 20.08 4.05 0.53
CA VAL A 150 20.76 5.37 0.46
C VAL A 150 22.25 5.22 0.19
N ASN A 151 22.88 4.15 0.69
CA ASN A 151 24.28 3.83 0.52
C ASN A 151 24.43 2.41 -0.04
N PRO A 152 24.16 2.18 -1.33
CA PRO A 152 24.36 0.86 -1.90
C PRO A 152 25.82 0.44 -1.74
N PRO A 153 26.10 -0.82 -1.37
CA PRO A 153 27.48 -1.30 -1.23
C PRO A 153 28.20 -1.11 -2.56
N THR A 154 29.30 -0.37 -2.53
CA THR A 154 30.18 -0.20 -3.70
C THR A 154 30.72 -1.58 -4.03
N HIS A 155 30.25 -2.18 -5.11
CA HIS A 155 30.83 -3.40 -5.64
C HIS A 155 32.26 -3.07 -6.12
N VAL A 156 33.25 -3.54 -5.35
CA VAL A 156 34.66 -3.56 -5.73
C VAL A 156 34.87 -4.74 -6.67
#